data_a588643e8f47ac3ecbb3d043a9de834d
#
_entry.id   a588643e8f47ac3ecbb3d043a9de834d
#
_cell.length_a   1.000
_cell.length_b   1.000
_cell.length_c   1.000
_cell.angle_alpha   90.00
_cell.angle_beta   90.00
_cell.angle_gamma   90.00
#
_symmetry.space_group_name_H-M   'P 1'
#
loop_
_entity.id
_entity.type
_entity.pdbx_description
1 polymer ?
#
loop_
_entity_poly.entity_id
_entity_poly.type
_entity_poly.pdbx_seq_one_letter_code
_entity_poly.pdbx_strand_id
1 'polypeptide(L)'
;PDNTTSDKNYLYVDPEDAPLRNLDLTDQGTFYVSQISGDTDENQQTATFTVRLSSEPNSGDNSTSGDNVTIKMRSSDTGEGVISNVTGGSGNDDNSTLVFTSSDWSAERTVTVKGVSDNFSDGDQNYTIILSQDNHTTDLKFRYVDPPDVSVKNLDLTGKGGYYVSAVSRDTDENGIKGFFTVSLKSAPTDNVTVYVASSDTTEGIINRVGDNSSLDSSNLFPLSFTTDSWNSPQTVEVTGQWDNLSDGDQSY
;
A
#
# COMPACT_ATOMS: atom_id res chain seq x y z
N PRO A 1 19.89 -4.36 57.71
CA PRO A 1 19.02 -3.60 58.61
C PRO A 1 19.76 -2.45 59.28
N ASP A 2 19.09 -1.30 59.47
CA ASP A 2 19.59 -0.17 60.19
C ASP A 2 19.23 -0.33 61.69
N ASN A 3 20.21 -0.30 62.58
CA ASN A 3 20.02 -0.38 64.02
C ASN A 3 19.97 0.99 64.70
N THR A 4 19.96 2.09 63.92
CA THR A 4 19.93 3.45 64.44
C THR A 4 18.56 4.10 64.36
N THR A 5 17.58 3.42 63.76
CA THR A 5 16.22 3.94 63.68
C THR A 5 15.57 4.12 65.06
N SER A 6 14.91 5.24 65.27
CA SER A 6 14.21 5.56 66.50
C SER A 6 12.83 4.87 66.62
N ASP A 7 12.26 4.44 65.51
CA ASP A 7 11.02 3.66 65.51
C ASP A 7 11.29 2.17 65.70
N LYS A 8 10.85 1.67 66.85
CA LYS A 8 11.09 0.26 67.24
C LYS A 8 10.40 -0.76 66.38
N ASN A 9 9.40 -0.38 65.61
CA ASN A 9 8.67 -1.27 64.68
C ASN A 9 9.53 -1.58 63.44
N TYR A 10 10.52 -0.74 63.12
CA TYR A 10 11.42 -0.92 61.98
C TYR A 10 12.85 -1.28 62.41
N LEU A 11 13.09 -1.38 63.73
CA LEU A 11 14.39 -1.77 64.25
C LEU A 11 14.67 -3.24 63.90
N TYR A 12 15.81 -3.50 63.21
CA TYR A 12 16.20 -4.82 62.71
C TYR A 12 15.30 -5.40 61.61
N VAL A 13 14.36 -4.61 61.04
CA VAL A 13 13.65 -5.00 59.85
C VAL A 13 14.54 -4.80 58.65
N ASP A 14 14.75 -5.87 57.90
CA ASP A 14 15.47 -5.85 56.64
C ASP A 14 14.44 -5.79 55.51
N PRO A 15 14.43 -4.73 54.68
CA PRO A 15 13.56 -4.71 53.51
C PRO A 15 14.01 -5.78 52.53
N GLU A 16 13.07 -6.30 51.71
CA GLU A 16 13.40 -7.21 50.63
C GLU A 16 14.34 -6.53 49.62
N ASP A 17 15.33 -7.26 49.15
CA ASP A 17 16.24 -6.79 48.11
C ASP A 17 15.48 -6.60 46.81
N ALA A 18 15.69 -5.48 46.13
CA ALA A 18 15.19 -5.26 44.79
C ALA A 18 16.17 -5.90 43.79
N PRO A 19 15.80 -7.00 43.11
CA PRO A 19 16.67 -7.63 42.12
C PRO A 19 16.79 -6.73 40.91
N LEU A 20 17.99 -6.25 40.63
CA LEU A 20 18.34 -5.49 39.43
C LEU A 20 19.15 -6.37 38.51
N ARG A 21 18.81 -6.37 37.21
CA ARG A 21 19.60 -7.04 36.19
C ARG A 21 20.20 -5.98 35.26
N ASN A 22 21.51 -6.03 35.10
CA ASN A 22 22.17 -5.27 34.03
C ASN A 22 22.19 -6.14 32.77
N LEU A 23 21.64 -5.61 31.67
CA LEU A 23 21.60 -6.32 30.39
C LEU A 23 22.90 -6.02 29.63
N ASP A 24 23.53 -7.06 29.11
CA ASP A 24 24.59 -6.92 28.13
C ASP A 24 23.98 -6.71 26.76
N LEU A 25 24.19 -5.54 26.15
CA LEU A 25 23.71 -5.15 24.85
C LEU A 25 24.79 -5.12 23.77
N THR A 26 25.96 -5.70 24.03
CA THR A 26 27.11 -5.66 23.12
C THR A 26 26.96 -6.54 21.89
N ASP A 27 26.03 -7.50 21.87
CA ASP A 27 25.79 -8.43 20.77
C ASP A 27 24.28 -8.41 20.37
N GLN A 28 23.70 -7.21 20.25
CA GLN A 28 22.31 -7.09 19.83
C GLN A 28 22.13 -7.43 18.34
N GLY A 29 21.08 -8.19 18.04
CA GLY A 29 20.60 -8.38 16.69
C GLY A 29 19.98 -7.09 16.14
N THR A 30 19.85 -7.01 14.85
CA THR A 30 19.16 -5.91 14.16
C THR A 30 18.13 -6.44 13.18
N PHE A 31 17.18 -5.58 12.80
CA PHE A 31 16.17 -5.87 11.79
C PHE A 31 16.54 -5.16 10.50
N TYR A 32 16.45 -5.88 9.38
CA TYR A 32 16.46 -5.25 8.05
C TYR A 32 15.02 -5.06 7.62
N VAL A 33 14.59 -3.79 7.55
CA VAL A 33 13.28 -3.39 7.06
C VAL A 33 13.51 -2.55 5.81
N SER A 34 12.92 -2.96 4.69
CA SER A 34 13.05 -2.19 3.45
C SER A 34 12.18 -0.93 3.49
N GLN A 35 12.47 0.00 2.60
CA GLN A 35 11.54 1.08 2.31
C GLN A 35 10.27 0.50 1.69
N ILE A 36 9.16 1.23 1.83
CA ILE A 36 7.91 0.89 1.15
C ILE A 36 8.07 1.04 -0.37
N SER A 37 7.46 0.16 -1.15
CA SER A 37 7.58 0.14 -2.61
C SER A 37 6.90 1.30 -3.32
N GLY A 38 5.98 1.99 -2.67
CA GLY A 38 5.25 3.12 -3.22
C GLY A 38 4.13 3.59 -2.29
N ASP A 39 3.34 4.54 -2.77
CA ASP A 39 2.16 5.02 -2.06
C ASP A 39 0.99 4.03 -2.20
N THR A 40 0.09 4.03 -1.24
CA THR A 40 -1.24 3.42 -1.35
C THR A 40 -2.25 4.47 -1.83
N ASP A 41 -3.47 4.08 -2.16
CA ASP A 41 -4.53 5.00 -2.51
C ASP A 41 -5.91 4.52 -2.04
N GLU A 42 -6.89 5.39 -2.08
CA GLU A 42 -8.28 5.11 -1.70
C GLU A 42 -8.98 4.09 -2.62
N ASN A 43 -8.43 3.78 -3.80
CA ASN A 43 -8.89 2.69 -4.67
C ASN A 43 -8.28 1.33 -4.28
N GLN A 44 -7.76 1.22 -3.05
CA GLN A 44 -7.19 -0.01 -2.51
C GLN A 44 -5.88 -0.43 -3.19
N GLN A 45 -5.12 0.51 -3.77
CA GLN A 45 -3.77 0.25 -4.24
C GLN A 45 -2.93 -0.30 -3.11
N THR A 46 -2.09 -1.28 -3.43
CA THR A 46 -1.21 -1.92 -2.47
C THR A 46 0.24 -1.49 -2.65
N ALA A 47 0.96 -1.44 -1.53
CA ALA A 47 2.40 -1.29 -1.49
C ALA A 47 3.01 -2.36 -0.59
N THR A 48 4.29 -2.65 -0.74
CA THR A 48 4.96 -3.71 0.00
C THR A 48 6.27 -3.23 0.61
N PHE A 49 6.64 -3.84 1.72
CA PHE A 49 7.98 -3.77 2.29
C PHE A 49 8.41 -5.15 2.79
N THR A 50 9.70 -5.34 3.04
CA THR A 50 10.23 -6.61 3.52
C THR A 50 10.86 -6.46 4.88
N VAL A 51 10.81 -7.55 5.67
CA VAL A 51 11.44 -7.66 6.99
C VAL A 51 12.23 -8.96 7.06
N ARG A 52 13.47 -8.91 7.59
CA ARG A 52 14.26 -10.08 7.97
C ARG A 52 15.20 -9.74 9.12
N LEU A 53 15.75 -10.76 9.76
CA LEU A 53 16.73 -10.56 10.82
C LEU A 53 18.15 -10.40 10.25
N SER A 54 19.03 -9.80 11.06
CA SER A 54 20.46 -9.65 10.74
C SER A 54 21.28 -10.89 11.05
N SER A 55 20.80 -11.72 11.97
CA SER A 55 21.48 -12.95 12.42
C SER A 55 20.48 -13.99 12.89
N GLU A 56 20.93 -15.23 12.96
CA GLU A 56 20.14 -16.33 13.48
C GLU A 56 19.75 -16.13 14.94
N PRO A 57 18.46 -16.34 15.30
CA PRO A 57 18.04 -16.40 16.69
C PRO A 57 18.74 -17.55 17.43
N ASN A 58 19.58 -17.20 18.39
CA ASN A 58 20.28 -18.15 19.23
C ASN A 58 20.82 -17.43 20.47
N SER A 59 20.16 -17.60 21.60
CA SER A 59 20.57 -16.96 22.86
C SER A 59 21.85 -17.48 23.45
N GLY A 60 22.41 -18.59 22.94
CA GLY A 60 23.61 -19.21 23.48
C GLY A 60 23.43 -19.83 24.87
N ASP A 61 22.20 -19.99 25.34
CA ASP A 61 21.88 -20.43 26.72
C ASP A 61 21.65 -21.94 26.86
N ASN A 62 22.05 -22.76 25.87
CA ASN A 62 21.77 -24.20 25.82
C ASN A 62 20.25 -24.56 25.82
N SER A 63 19.36 -23.65 25.47
CA SER A 63 17.95 -23.96 25.34
C SER A 63 17.76 -25.03 24.28
N THR A 64 17.08 -26.11 24.62
CA THR A 64 16.72 -27.19 23.67
C THR A 64 15.47 -26.85 22.85
N SER A 65 14.79 -25.74 23.14
CA SER A 65 13.72 -25.14 22.34
C SER A 65 14.33 -24.07 21.46
N GLY A 66 14.21 -24.17 20.14
CA GLY A 66 14.71 -23.15 19.22
C GLY A 66 14.18 -21.76 19.63
N ASP A 67 15.11 -20.79 19.71
CA ASP A 67 14.74 -19.41 19.97
C ASP A 67 13.94 -18.84 18.82
N ASN A 68 13.03 -17.95 19.13
CA ASN A 68 12.25 -17.21 18.14
C ASN A 68 12.31 -15.69 18.40
N VAL A 69 12.04 -14.96 17.33
CA VAL A 69 11.85 -13.50 17.35
C VAL A 69 10.48 -13.20 16.81
N THR A 70 9.68 -12.53 17.63
CA THR A 70 8.31 -12.15 17.28
C THR A 70 8.21 -10.64 17.19
N ILE A 71 7.68 -10.14 16.07
CA ILE A 71 7.43 -8.72 15.81
C ILE A 71 5.92 -8.54 15.67
N LYS A 72 5.35 -7.59 16.40
CA LYS A 72 3.99 -7.13 16.19
C LYS A 72 3.93 -6.03 15.16
N MET A 73 2.89 -6.05 14.36
CA MET A 73 2.64 -5.06 13.33
C MET A 73 1.23 -4.48 13.48
N ARG A 74 1.11 -3.18 13.27
CA ARG A 74 -0.19 -2.51 13.18
C ARG A 74 -0.10 -1.24 12.36
N SER A 75 -1.19 -0.84 11.73
CA SER A 75 -1.31 0.51 11.18
C SER A 75 -1.53 1.52 12.31
N SER A 76 -0.95 2.71 12.17
CA SER A 76 -1.24 3.86 13.05
C SER A 76 -2.61 4.45 12.76
N ASP A 77 -3.08 4.30 11.50
CA ASP A 77 -4.40 4.73 11.06
C ASP A 77 -5.01 3.70 10.11
N THR A 78 -6.02 2.99 10.58
CA THR A 78 -6.73 1.97 9.82
C THR A 78 -7.81 2.56 8.89
N GLY A 79 -8.11 3.83 9.02
CA GLY A 79 -8.93 4.59 8.08
C GLY A 79 -8.20 4.86 6.77
N GLU A 80 -6.87 5.00 6.84
CA GLU A 80 -6.01 5.27 5.69
C GLU A 80 -5.38 4.02 5.07
N GLY A 81 -4.99 3.06 5.90
CA GLY A 81 -4.38 1.85 5.38
C GLY A 81 -4.28 0.70 6.38
N VAL A 82 -4.33 -0.51 5.84
CA VAL A 82 -4.31 -1.75 6.62
C VAL A 82 -3.28 -2.73 6.08
N ILE A 83 -2.73 -3.56 6.95
CA ILE A 83 -1.92 -4.72 6.54
C ILE A 83 -2.89 -5.77 5.98
N SER A 84 -2.71 -6.11 4.71
CA SER A 84 -3.64 -6.99 3.99
C SER A 84 -3.13 -8.40 3.80
N ASN A 85 -1.80 -8.59 3.77
CA ASN A 85 -1.21 -9.90 3.56
C ASN A 85 0.26 -9.93 4.02
N VAL A 86 0.72 -11.13 4.40
CA VAL A 86 2.13 -11.44 4.69
C VAL A 86 2.51 -12.71 3.94
N THR A 87 3.69 -12.72 3.31
CA THR A 87 4.24 -13.88 2.59
C THR A 87 5.72 -14.06 2.89
N GLY A 88 6.26 -15.23 2.57
CA GLY A 88 7.70 -15.55 2.70
C GLY A 88 8.08 -16.26 3.99
N GLY A 89 7.15 -16.47 4.92
CA GLY A 89 7.36 -17.13 6.20
C GLY A 89 7.06 -18.63 6.23
N SER A 90 7.36 -19.26 7.35
CA SER A 90 7.09 -20.68 7.62
C SER A 90 5.63 -21.00 8.00
N GLY A 91 4.72 -20.02 7.91
CA GLY A 91 3.29 -20.18 8.16
C GLY A 91 2.82 -19.80 9.57
N ASN A 92 3.72 -19.26 10.40
CA ASN A 92 3.36 -18.69 11.72
C ASN A 92 3.14 -17.17 11.68
N ASP A 93 3.32 -16.57 10.51
CA ASP A 93 3.09 -15.15 10.29
C ASP A 93 1.60 -14.89 10.01
N ASP A 94 1.11 -13.74 10.44
CA ASP A 94 -0.20 -13.21 10.12
C ASP A 94 -0.14 -11.70 9.86
N ASN A 95 -1.28 -11.07 9.57
CA ASN A 95 -1.35 -9.64 9.30
C ASN A 95 -1.04 -8.74 10.52
N SER A 96 -0.77 -9.31 11.68
CA SER A 96 -0.43 -8.58 12.91
C SER A 96 0.91 -9.00 13.51
N THR A 97 1.50 -10.11 13.05
CA THR A 97 2.64 -10.75 13.70
C THR A 97 3.56 -11.40 12.69
N LEU A 98 4.88 -11.17 12.82
CA LEU A 98 5.94 -11.92 12.13
C LEU A 98 6.67 -12.78 13.17
N VAL A 99 6.92 -14.05 12.82
CA VAL A 99 7.65 -14.99 13.66
C VAL A 99 8.84 -15.55 12.89
N PHE A 100 10.05 -15.29 13.40
CA PHE A 100 11.30 -15.79 12.86
C PHE A 100 11.88 -16.85 13.77
N THR A 101 12.37 -17.93 13.17
CA THR A 101 13.03 -19.05 13.86
C THR A 101 14.46 -19.22 13.35
N SER A 102 15.26 -20.09 13.98
CA SER A 102 16.60 -20.42 13.51
C SER A 102 16.64 -21.00 12.10
N SER A 103 15.54 -21.57 11.61
CA SER A 103 15.48 -22.16 10.27
C SER A 103 15.12 -21.19 9.15
N ASP A 104 14.53 -20.02 9.48
CA ASP A 104 13.95 -19.10 8.47
C ASP A 104 14.24 -17.60 8.73
N TRP A 105 15.12 -17.28 9.66
CA TRP A 105 15.47 -15.91 10.08
C TRP A 105 15.95 -15.01 8.95
N SER A 106 16.65 -15.58 7.96
CA SER A 106 17.20 -14.84 6.83
C SER A 106 16.21 -14.73 5.66
N ALA A 107 15.09 -15.46 5.70
CA ALA A 107 14.07 -15.39 4.68
C ALA A 107 13.29 -14.07 4.84
N GLU A 108 13.16 -13.32 3.75
CA GLU A 108 12.40 -12.08 3.76
C GLU A 108 10.90 -12.35 3.92
N ARG A 109 10.27 -11.65 4.86
CA ARG A 109 8.82 -11.56 4.97
C ARG A 109 8.37 -10.36 4.17
N THR A 110 7.54 -10.57 3.18
CA THR A 110 6.91 -9.47 2.43
C THR A 110 5.59 -9.13 3.06
N VAL A 111 5.48 -7.92 3.56
CA VAL A 111 4.27 -7.35 4.14
C VAL A 111 3.61 -6.49 3.08
N THR A 112 2.34 -6.78 2.78
CA THR A 112 1.50 -6.01 1.86
C THR A 112 0.58 -5.11 2.64
N VAL A 113 0.66 -3.83 2.35
CA VAL A 113 -0.22 -2.79 2.88
C VAL A 113 -1.19 -2.36 1.79
N LYS A 114 -2.43 -2.13 2.13
CA LYS A 114 -3.50 -1.72 1.23
C LYS A 114 -4.12 -0.43 1.71
N GLY A 115 -4.31 0.54 0.80
CA GLY A 115 -5.01 1.78 1.07
C GLY A 115 -6.50 1.56 1.34
N VAL A 116 -7.08 2.45 2.10
CA VAL A 116 -8.49 2.45 2.50
C VAL A 116 -9.12 3.75 2.06
N SER A 117 -10.36 3.67 1.56
CA SER A 117 -11.16 4.84 1.24
C SER A 117 -12.03 5.23 2.43
N ASP A 118 -12.02 6.48 2.80
CA ASP A 118 -12.84 7.00 3.89
C ASP A 118 -13.96 7.97 3.42
N ASN A 119 -14.04 8.27 2.13
CA ASN A 119 -14.97 9.21 1.48
C ASN A 119 -14.83 10.68 1.91
N PHE A 120 -13.72 11.07 2.52
CA PHE A 120 -13.39 12.46 2.80
C PHE A 120 -12.41 13.01 1.76
N SER A 121 -12.53 14.27 1.41
CA SER A 121 -11.55 14.97 0.57
C SER A 121 -10.65 15.81 1.47
N ASP A 122 -9.76 15.14 2.19
CA ASP A 122 -8.87 15.75 3.18
C ASP A 122 -7.40 15.82 2.72
N GLY A 123 -7.14 15.40 1.49
CA GLY A 123 -5.82 15.36 0.87
C GLY A 123 -5.06 14.09 1.22
N ASP A 124 -3.90 13.93 0.57
CA ASP A 124 -3.05 12.75 0.80
C ASP A 124 -2.66 12.64 2.27
N GLN A 125 -2.96 11.50 2.91
CA GLN A 125 -2.72 11.27 4.33
C GLN A 125 -1.47 10.39 4.56
N ASN A 126 -0.69 10.75 5.58
CA ASN A 126 0.44 9.94 5.99
C ASN A 126 0.06 9.07 7.19
N TYR A 127 0.39 7.78 7.11
CA TYR A 127 0.26 6.86 8.21
C TYR A 127 1.53 6.01 8.34
N THR A 128 1.61 5.22 9.39
CA THR A 128 2.81 4.44 9.71
C THR A 128 2.42 3.00 10.00
N ILE A 129 3.12 2.05 9.40
CA ILE A 129 3.08 0.67 9.88
C ILE A 129 4.07 0.58 11.02
N ILE A 130 3.54 0.49 12.22
CA ILE A 130 4.29 0.39 13.46
C ILE A 130 4.71 -1.06 13.64
N LEU A 131 6.02 -1.27 13.69
CA LEU A 131 6.64 -2.53 14.03
C LEU A 131 7.10 -2.44 15.48
N SER A 132 6.82 -3.44 16.26
CA SER A 132 7.25 -3.46 17.66
C SER A 132 7.69 -4.84 18.09
N GLN A 133 8.70 -4.88 18.92
CA GLN A 133 9.14 -6.10 19.56
C GLN A 133 8.02 -6.67 20.42
N ASP A 134 7.83 -7.99 20.39
CA ASP A 134 6.86 -8.71 21.22
C ASP A 134 7.54 -9.44 22.40
N ASN A 135 6.85 -9.47 23.52
CA ASN A 135 7.32 -10.17 24.73
C ASN A 135 7.40 -11.71 24.56
N HIS A 136 6.87 -12.26 23.46
CA HIS A 136 7.04 -13.66 23.07
C HIS A 136 8.39 -13.92 22.38
N THR A 137 9.19 -12.88 22.10
CA THR A 137 10.57 -13.04 21.65
C THR A 137 11.38 -13.71 22.76
N THR A 138 11.87 -14.92 22.48
CA THR A 138 12.69 -15.68 23.43
C THR A 138 14.17 -15.38 23.29
N ASP A 139 14.62 -15.01 22.09
CA ASP A 139 16.00 -14.66 21.81
C ASP A 139 16.44 -13.37 22.53
N LEU A 140 17.54 -13.46 23.32
CA LEU A 140 18.02 -12.35 24.12
C LEU A 140 18.67 -11.23 23.28
N LYS A 141 19.17 -11.51 22.07
CA LYS A 141 19.78 -10.51 21.18
C LYS A 141 18.73 -9.57 20.60
N PHE A 142 17.50 -10.05 20.38
CA PHE A 142 16.42 -9.30 19.78
C PHE A 142 15.37 -8.79 20.77
N ARG A 143 15.36 -9.34 22.00
CA ARG A 143 14.28 -9.14 22.99
C ARG A 143 14.00 -7.68 23.36
N TYR A 144 15.00 -6.81 23.20
CA TYR A 144 14.91 -5.39 23.59
C TYR A 144 15.24 -4.46 22.41
N VAL A 145 15.20 -5.00 21.20
CA VAL A 145 15.48 -4.23 19.99
C VAL A 145 14.14 -3.93 19.32
N ASP A 146 13.88 -2.66 19.08
CA ASP A 146 12.69 -2.21 18.39
C ASP A 146 12.98 -2.11 16.88
N PRO A 147 12.18 -2.77 16.02
CA PRO A 147 12.34 -2.65 14.58
C PRO A 147 11.96 -1.25 14.11
N PRO A 148 12.60 -0.70 13.06
CA PRO A 148 12.18 0.58 12.50
C PRO A 148 10.79 0.50 11.89
N ASP A 149 9.99 1.53 12.13
CA ASP A 149 8.66 1.71 11.55
C ASP A 149 8.73 2.04 10.05
N VAL A 150 7.63 1.79 9.33
CA VAL A 150 7.51 2.07 7.90
C VAL A 150 6.47 3.16 7.66
N SER A 151 6.94 4.33 7.18
CA SER A 151 6.05 5.42 6.77
C SER A 151 5.43 5.13 5.42
N VAL A 152 4.13 5.34 5.30
CA VAL A 152 3.32 5.12 4.09
C VAL A 152 2.46 6.35 3.88
N LYS A 153 2.18 6.66 2.62
CA LYS A 153 1.23 7.70 2.25
C LYS A 153 0.04 7.08 1.51
N ASN A 154 -1.17 7.43 1.89
CA ASN A 154 -2.39 7.12 1.17
C ASN A 154 -2.79 8.32 0.32
N LEU A 155 -2.97 8.11 -0.97
CA LEU A 155 -3.38 9.17 -1.88
C LEU A 155 -4.89 9.36 -1.79
N ASP A 156 -5.31 10.57 -1.45
CA ASP A 156 -6.70 10.99 -1.50
C ASP A 156 -7.16 11.07 -2.96
N LEU A 157 -8.11 10.23 -3.33
CA LEU A 157 -8.79 10.23 -4.62
C LEU A 157 -10.21 10.80 -4.50
N THR A 158 -10.70 11.03 -3.29
CA THR A 158 -11.98 11.67 -3.02
C THR A 158 -11.89 13.15 -3.44
N GLY A 159 -12.78 13.58 -4.31
CA GLY A 159 -12.76 14.95 -4.85
C GLY A 159 -11.64 15.24 -5.88
N LYS A 160 -10.63 14.40 -6.04
CA LYS A 160 -9.69 14.47 -7.18
C LYS A 160 -10.27 13.65 -8.32
N GLY A 161 -10.98 14.33 -9.23
CA GLY A 161 -11.49 13.72 -10.45
C GLY A 161 -10.35 13.06 -11.24
N GLY A 162 -10.58 11.85 -11.70
CA GLY A 162 -9.65 11.12 -12.55
C GLY A 162 -10.42 10.20 -13.49
N TYR A 163 -9.73 9.66 -14.48
CA TYR A 163 -10.34 8.84 -15.52
C TYR A 163 -9.63 7.51 -15.62
N TYR A 164 -10.41 6.43 -15.82
CA TYR A 164 -9.90 5.19 -16.37
C TYR A 164 -10.11 5.22 -17.86
N VAL A 165 -9.04 5.03 -18.63
CA VAL A 165 -9.06 4.89 -20.08
C VAL A 165 -8.47 3.51 -20.39
N SER A 166 -9.26 2.64 -21.05
CA SER A 166 -8.76 1.31 -21.42
C SER A 166 -7.74 1.40 -22.55
N ALA A 167 -6.95 0.33 -22.73
CA ALA A 167 -6.23 0.15 -23.99
C ALA A 167 -7.21 0.11 -25.17
N VAL A 168 -6.74 0.56 -26.35
CA VAL A 168 -7.50 0.45 -27.60
C VAL A 168 -7.61 -1.02 -27.98
N SER A 169 -8.78 -1.46 -28.43
CA SER A 169 -9.05 -2.85 -28.77
C SER A 169 -8.19 -3.39 -29.93
N ARG A 170 -7.80 -2.50 -30.85
CA ARG A 170 -6.91 -2.74 -31.99
C ARG A 170 -6.55 -1.43 -32.67
N ASP A 171 -5.53 -1.46 -33.52
CA ASP A 171 -5.20 -0.36 -34.42
C ASP A 171 -6.32 -0.17 -35.48
N THR A 172 -6.46 1.04 -35.94
CA THR A 172 -7.30 1.42 -37.06
C THR A 172 -6.51 1.32 -38.38
N ASP A 173 -7.15 1.41 -39.52
CA ASP A 173 -6.45 1.47 -40.80
C ASP A 173 -7.21 2.41 -41.78
N GLU A 174 -6.56 2.74 -42.88
CA GLU A 174 -7.12 3.57 -43.96
C GLU A 174 -8.34 2.94 -44.66
N ASN A 175 -8.60 1.64 -44.50
CA ASN A 175 -9.78 0.99 -45.02
C ASN A 175 -10.99 1.12 -44.08
N GLY A 176 -10.88 1.91 -43.01
CA GLY A 176 -11.96 2.19 -42.10
C GLY A 176 -12.16 1.14 -41.02
N ILE A 177 -11.13 0.38 -40.66
CA ILE A 177 -11.18 -0.50 -39.48
C ILE A 177 -11.40 0.36 -38.25
N LYS A 178 -12.25 -0.14 -37.33
CA LYS A 178 -12.61 0.53 -36.10
C LYS A 178 -11.84 0.01 -34.91
N GLY A 179 -11.34 0.93 -34.11
CA GLY A 179 -10.81 0.70 -32.78
C GLY A 179 -11.81 1.17 -31.71
N PHE A 180 -11.73 0.59 -30.53
CA PHE A 180 -12.60 0.91 -29.40
C PHE A 180 -11.77 1.04 -28.12
N PHE A 181 -12.10 2.03 -27.31
CA PHE A 181 -11.65 2.11 -25.94
C PHE A 181 -12.79 2.59 -25.04
N THR A 182 -12.62 2.48 -23.75
CA THR A 182 -13.63 2.91 -22.78
C THR A 182 -13.08 3.96 -21.84
N VAL A 183 -13.95 4.84 -21.38
CA VAL A 183 -13.66 5.85 -20.35
C VAL A 183 -14.67 5.72 -19.22
N SER A 184 -14.21 5.80 -17.97
CA SER A 184 -15.03 5.97 -16.77
C SER A 184 -14.33 6.89 -15.79
N LEU A 185 -15.05 7.39 -14.78
CA LEU A 185 -14.41 8.17 -13.72
C LEU A 185 -13.77 7.22 -12.69
N LYS A 186 -12.78 7.72 -11.95
CA LYS A 186 -12.12 6.99 -10.86
C LYS A 186 -12.85 7.11 -9.53
N SER A 187 -13.59 8.21 -9.34
CA SER A 187 -14.33 8.49 -8.11
C SER A 187 -15.72 9.04 -8.42
N ALA A 188 -16.64 8.92 -7.45
CA ALA A 188 -17.97 9.48 -7.57
C ALA A 188 -17.90 11.03 -7.63
N PRO A 189 -18.46 11.66 -8.66
CA PRO A 189 -18.53 13.11 -8.72
C PRO A 189 -19.63 13.64 -7.80
N THR A 190 -19.47 14.85 -7.31
CA THR A 190 -20.52 15.56 -6.55
C THR A 190 -21.59 16.16 -7.43
N ASP A 191 -21.32 16.30 -8.73
CA ASP A 191 -22.25 16.80 -9.76
C ASP A 191 -21.90 16.13 -11.12
N ASN A 192 -22.69 16.40 -12.15
CA ASN A 192 -22.46 15.82 -13.48
C ASN A 192 -21.11 16.27 -14.07
N VAL A 193 -20.35 15.31 -14.59
CA VAL A 193 -19.07 15.54 -15.27
C VAL A 193 -19.23 15.27 -16.75
N THR A 194 -18.80 16.22 -17.58
CA THR A 194 -18.72 16.04 -19.04
C THR A 194 -17.25 16.07 -19.47
N VAL A 195 -16.84 15.01 -20.16
CA VAL A 195 -15.50 14.88 -20.76
C VAL A 195 -15.65 14.96 -22.26
N TYR A 196 -14.86 15.78 -22.89
CA TYR A 196 -14.88 15.90 -24.35
C TYR A 196 -13.74 15.08 -24.96
N VAL A 197 -14.08 14.31 -25.99
CA VAL A 197 -13.15 13.47 -26.73
C VAL A 197 -12.99 14.01 -28.14
N ALA A 198 -11.74 14.11 -28.60
CA ALA A 198 -11.42 14.54 -29.96
C ALA A 198 -10.25 13.73 -30.51
N SER A 199 -10.17 13.57 -31.83
CA SER A 199 -8.95 13.10 -32.48
C SER A 199 -7.95 14.24 -32.57
N SER A 200 -6.69 13.97 -32.34
CA SER A 200 -5.61 14.95 -32.55
C SER A 200 -5.28 15.14 -34.03
N ASP A 201 -5.59 14.13 -34.86
CA ASP A 201 -5.49 14.19 -36.31
C ASP A 201 -6.69 13.53 -36.95
N THR A 202 -7.57 14.35 -37.53
CA THR A 202 -8.80 13.88 -38.18
C THR A 202 -8.57 13.40 -39.61
N THR A 203 -7.39 13.60 -40.18
CA THR A 203 -7.01 13.03 -41.48
C THR A 203 -6.64 11.55 -41.34
N GLU A 204 -6.14 11.14 -40.21
CA GLU A 204 -5.78 9.77 -39.86
C GLU A 204 -6.92 8.98 -39.20
N GLY A 205 -7.67 9.63 -38.32
CA GLY A 205 -8.75 8.97 -37.63
C GLY A 205 -9.79 9.89 -37.05
N ILE A 206 -11.02 9.44 -37.09
CA ILE A 206 -12.19 10.20 -36.58
C ILE A 206 -12.89 9.42 -35.49
N ILE A 207 -13.43 10.15 -34.51
CA ILE A 207 -14.36 9.59 -33.53
C ILE A 207 -15.75 9.55 -34.14
N ASN A 208 -16.38 8.38 -34.20
CA ASN A 208 -17.71 8.22 -34.78
C ASN A 208 -18.81 8.17 -33.73
N ARG A 209 -18.49 7.63 -32.55
CA ARG A 209 -19.46 7.40 -31.50
C ARG A 209 -18.82 7.43 -30.13
N VAL A 210 -19.54 7.98 -29.18
CA VAL A 210 -19.14 8.04 -27.78
C VAL A 210 -20.37 7.62 -26.95
N GLY A 211 -20.28 6.47 -26.26
CA GLY A 211 -21.43 5.89 -25.57
C GLY A 211 -22.64 5.70 -26.50
N ASP A 212 -23.80 6.24 -26.12
CA ASP A 212 -25.00 6.25 -26.94
C ASP A 212 -25.13 7.51 -27.82
N ASN A 213 -24.17 8.43 -27.72
CA ASN A 213 -24.19 9.69 -28.47
C ASN A 213 -23.33 9.58 -29.74
N SER A 214 -23.91 9.88 -30.88
CA SER A 214 -23.26 9.96 -32.20
C SER A 214 -23.18 11.40 -32.73
N SER A 215 -23.44 12.39 -31.91
CA SER A 215 -23.50 13.80 -32.30
C SER A 215 -22.37 14.60 -31.63
N LEU A 216 -21.71 15.42 -32.44
CA LEU A 216 -20.77 16.45 -31.97
C LEU A 216 -21.53 17.54 -31.21
N ASP A 217 -20.88 18.15 -30.27
CA ASP A 217 -21.37 19.37 -29.64
C ASP A 217 -21.12 20.60 -30.54
N SER A 218 -21.52 21.80 -30.07
CA SER A 218 -21.30 23.06 -30.78
C SER A 218 -19.81 23.42 -30.99
N SER A 219 -18.89 22.75 -30.28
CA SER A 219 -17.43 22.91 -30.37
C SER A 219 -16.77 21.85 -31.25
N ASN A 220 -17.59 21.01 -31.94
CA ASN A 220 -17.13 19.90 -32.77
C ASN A 220 -16.40 18.79 -31.98
N LEU A 221 -16.82 18.58 -30.72
CA LEU A 221 -16.28 17.58 -29.81
C LEU A 221 -17.34 16.55 -29.44
N PHE A 222 -16.92 15.34 -29.07
CA PHE A 222 -17.84 14.31 -28.61
C PHE A 222 -17.92 14.30 -27.07
N PRO A 223 -19.06 14.62 -26.46
CA PRO A 223 -19.22 14.62 -25.01
C PRO A 223 -19.50 13.23 -24.45
N LEU A 224 -18.76 12.88 -23.40
CA LEU A 224 -19.02 11.79 -22.44
C LEU A 224 -19.61 12.39 -21.19
N SER A 225 -20.81 11.99 -20.79
CA SER A 225 -21.47 12.52 -19.60
C SER A 225 -21.57 11.44 -18.52
N PHE A 226 -21.08 11.76 -17.33
CA PHE A 226 -21.13 10.92 -16.15
C PHE A 226 -21.93 11.62 -15.06
N THR A 227 -22.84 10.89 -14.44
CA THR A 227 -23.66 11.38 -13.32
C THR A 227 -23.17 10.76 -12.01
N THR A 228 -23.69 11.24 -10.90
CA THR A 228 -23.45 10.65 -9.57
C THR A 228 -23.83 9.17 -9.49
N ASP A 229 -24.74 8.68 -10.35
CA ASP A 229 -25.19 7.29 -10.36
C ASP A 229 -24.49 6.42 -11.42
N SER A 230 -23.91 7.04 -12.47
CA SER A 230 -23.34 6.33 -13.63
C SER A 230 -21.83 6.53 -13.80
N TRP A 231 -21.16 7.19 -12.90
CA TRP A 231 -19.78 7.61 -13.01
C TRP A 231 -18.77 6.46 -13.23
N ASN A 232 -19.03 5.30 -12.66
CA ASN A 232 -18.18 4.09 -12.77
C ASN A 232 -18.61 3.15 -13.92
N SER A 233 -19.62 3.53 -14.71
CA SER A 233 -20.05 2.76 -15.88
C SER A 233 -19.19 3.14 -17.08
N PRO A 234 -18.35 2.23 -17.63
CA PRO A 234 -17.49 2.57 -18.75
C PRO A 234 -18.29 2.94 -20.00
N GLN A 235 -17.99 4.08 -20.59
CA GLN A 235 -18.57 4.51 -21.86
C GLN A 235 -17.59 4.24 -23.00
N THR A 236 -18.08 3.64 -24.09
CA THR A 236 -17.26 3.24 -25.22
C THR A 236 -17.08 4.38 -26.20
N VAL A 237 -15.85 4.61 -26.63
CA VAL A 237 -15.47 5.49 -27.72
C VAL A 237 -15.11 4.63 -28.92
N GLU A 238 -15.75 4.90 -30.05
CA GLU A 238 -15.47 4.27 -31.35
C GLU A 238 -14.67 5.22 -32.22
N VAL A 239 -13.51 4.74 -32.69
CA VAL A 239 -12.61 5.46 -33.58
C VAL A 239 -12.51 4.70 -34.89
N THR A 240 -12.56 5.41 -36.03
CA THR A 240 -12.41 4.82 -37.38
C THR A 240 -11.23 5.48 -38.08
N GLY A 241 -10.33 4.66 -38.62
CA GLY A 241 -9.23 5.13 -39.45
C GLY A 241 -9.76 5.81 -40.73
N GLN A 242 -9.02 6.77 -41.21
CA GLN A 242 -9.35 7.55 -42.41
C GLN A 242 -8.31 7.34 -43.49
N TRP A 243 -8.74 7.39 -44.72
CA TRP A 243 -7.86 7.34 -45.85
C TRP A 243 -7.55 8.77 -46.33
N ASP A 244 -6.28 9.14 -46.28
CA ASP A 244 -5.83 10.48 -46.67
C ASP A 244 -5.10 10.56 -48.02
N ASN A 245 -4.92 9.40 -48.70
CA ASN A 245 -4.25 9.26 -49.99
C ASN A 245 -2.73 9.60 -49.96
N LEU A 246 -2.09 9.54 -48.78
CA LEU A 246 -0.66 9.71 -48.59
C LEU A 246 0.00 8.35 -48.32
N SER A 247 1.29 8.24 -48.53
CA SER A 247 2.07 7.04 -48.21
C SER A 247 3.18 7.48 -47.22
N ASP A 248 2.78 7.79 -46.00
CA ASP A 248 3.62 8.38 -44.96
C ASP A 248 3.89 7.44 -43.79
N GLY A 249 3.46 6.18 -43.89
CA GLY A 249 3.65 5.14 -42.87
C GLY A 249 2.60 5.18 -41.77
N ASP A 250 2.76 4.33 -40.75
CA ASP A 250 1.80 4.24 -39.63
C ASP A 250 1.85 5.54 -38.81
N GLN A 251 0.71 6.21 -38.68
CA GLN A 251 0.56 7.46 -37.95
C GLN A 251 -0.12 7.24 -36.60
N SER A 252 0.23 8.07 -35.61
CA SER A 252 -0.38 8.07 -34.27
C SER A 252 -1.18 9.34 -34.04
N TYR A 253 -2.41 9.21 -33.56
CA TYR A 253 -3.34 10.32 -33.34
C TYR A 253 -4.14 10.16 -32.05
#